data_de693086def24f2b127bedb0e6b672b2
#
_entry.id   de693086def24f2b127bedb0e6b672b2
#
_cell.length_a   1.000
_cell.length_b   1.000
_cell.length_c   1.000
_cell.angle_alpha   90.00
_cell.angle_beta   90.00
_cell.angle_gamma   90.00
#
_symmetry.space_group_name_H-M   'P 1'
#
loop_
_entity.id
_entity.type
_entity.pdbx_description
1 polymer ?
#
loop_
_entity_poly.entity_id
_entity_poly.type
_entity_poly.pdbx_seq_one_letter_code
_entity_poly.pdbx_strand_id
1 'polypeptide(L)'
;MGDVLQSITIAGAAVGSLSCSKLLFLPKLRLMLLLNLIIVVGVALSIIGTGILALCIGRFIWGLAFGAFSVTCAKMVNEITPAELSGPFGALNQLSLTFGAALPGTFALAYPTNIKTTTDRADDFYINSYFRIIWSVPLLIALIQVVLLLTVFSNESPVYLKEHGQE
;
A
#
# COMPACT_ATOMS: atom_id res chain seq x y z
N MET A 1 -17.31 6.09 -12.55
CA MET A 1 -17.12 5.16 -11.41
C MET A 1 -15.67 5.00 -11.01
N GLY A 2 -14.74 4.83 -11.95
CA GLY A 2 -13.30 4.72 -11.64
C GLY A 2 -12.77 5.88 -10.82
N ASP A 3 -13.15 7.11 -11.19
CA ASP A 3 -12.69 8.35 -10.54
C ASP A 3 -13.14 8.43 -9.07
N VAL A 4 -14.35 7.96 -8.76
CA VAL A 4 -14.89 7.94 -7.39
C VAL A 4 -14.10 6.96 -6.52
N LEU A 5 -13.79 5.78 -7.03
CA LEU A 5 -13.00 4.77 -6.33
C LEU A 5 -11.58 5.25 -6.06
N GLN A 6 -10.99 5.96 -7.02
CA GLN A 6 -9.67 6.56 -6.87
C GLN A 6 -9.68 7.69 -5.83
N SER A 7 -10.68 8.56 -5.86
CA SER A 7 -10.86 9.65 -4.89
C SER A 7 -11.01 9.12 -3.45
N ILE A 8 -11.77 8.04 -3.25
CA ILE A 8 -11.94 7.39 -1.94
C ILE A 8 -10.60 6.85 -1.44
N THR A 9 -9.80 6.26 -2.30
CA THR A 9 -8.47 5.74 -1.93
C THR A 9 -7.55 6.88 -1.49
N ILE A 10 -7.55 8.00 -2.23
CA ILE A 10 -6.72 9.18 -1.90
C ILE A 10 -7.18 9.80 -0.57
N ALA A 11 -8.49 9.91 -0.35
CA ALA A 11 -9.03 10.39 0.92
C ALA A 11 -8.61 9.48 2.08
N GLY A 12 -8.68 8.16 1.90
CA GLY A 12 -8.16 7.19 2.87
C GLY A 12 -6.68 7.41 3.16
N ALA A 13 -5.85 7.60 2.12
CA ALA A 13 -4.42 7.83 2.27
C ALA A 13 -4.11 9.13 3.03
N ALA A 14 -4.86 10.21 2.79
CA ALA A 14 -4.72 11.46 3.53
C ALA A 14 -5.03 11.27 5.02
N VAL A 15 -6.12 10.59 5.36
CA VAL A 15 -6.47 10.28 6.75
C VAL A 15 -5.43 9.36 7.39
N GLY A 16 -4.95 8.36 6.66
CA GLY A 16 -3.93 7.41 7.11
C GLY A 16 -2.59 8.08 7.43
N SER A 17 -2.13 8.98 6.57
CA SER A 17 -0.89 9.73 6.78
C SER A 17 -0.97 10.65 8.01
N LEU A 18 -2.09 11.32 8.23
CA LEU A 18 -2.31 12.15 9.41
C LEU A 18 -2.38 11.32 10.70
N SER A 19 -3.06 10.18 10.66
CA SER A 19 -3.19 9.27 11.81
C SER A 19 -1.86 8.59 12.15
N CYS A 20 -0.97 8.42 11.19
CA CYS A 20 0.32 7.77 11.36
C CYS A 20 1.20 8.47 12.40
N SER A 21 1.11 9.78 12.55
CA SER A 21 1.89 10.54 13.54
C SER A 21 1.69 10.03 14.97
N LYS A 22 0.48 9.58 15.30
CA LYS A 22 0.15 8.98 16.61
C LYS A 22 0.60 7.52 16.74
N LEU A 23 0.71 6.80 15.62
CA LEU A 23 1.15 5.40 15.61
C LEU A 23 2.69 5.25 15.61
N LEU A 24 3.42 6.31 15.33
CA LEU A 24 4.89 6.29 15.29
C LEU A 24 5.57 6.05 16.64
N PHE A 25 4.83 6.06 17.75
CA PHE A 25 5.31 5.63 19.06
C PHE A 25 5.48 4.10 19.18
N LEU A 26 4.85 3.34 18.29
CA LEU A 26 5.00 1.88 18.24
C LEU A 26 6.33 1.48 17.59
N PRO A 27 6.87 0.30 17.98
CA PRO A 27 8.00 -0.30 17.27
C PRO A 27 7.73 -0.35 15.77
N LYS A 28 8.63 0.20 14.97
CA LYS A 28 8.39 0.40 13.53
C LYS A 28 8.17 -0.90 12.79
N LEU A 29 8.89 -1.95 13.17
CA LEU A 29 8.70 -3.29 12.61
C LEU A 29 7.26 -3.79 12.85
N ARG A 30 6.78 -3.71 14.09
CA ARG A 30 5.41 -4.14 14.44
C ARG A 30 4.37 -3.28 13.72
N LEU A 31 4.62 -1.98 13.63
CA LEU A 31 3.73 -1.07 12.91
C LEU A 31 3.65 -1.45 11.42
N MET A 32 4.78 -1.72 10.76
CA MET A 32 4.81 -2.16 9.37
C MET A 32 4.07 -3.47 9.15
N LEU A 33 4.24 -4.45 10.04
CA LEU A 33 3.51 -5.71 9.97
C LEU A 33 2.00 -5.50 10.13
N LEU A 34 1.59 -4.65 11.05
CA LEU A 34 0.19 -4.31 11.29
C LEU A 34 -0.43 -3.63 10.07
N LEU A 35 0.28 -2.66 9.47
CA LEU A 35 -0.16 -1.98 8.26
C LEU A 35 -0.26 -2.94 7.07
N ASN A 36 0.68 -3.88 6.91
CA ASN A 36 0.58 -4.94 5.90
C ASN A 36 -0.65 -5.82 6.10
N LEU A 37 -0.98 -6.18 7.33
CA LEU A 37 -2.20 -6.94 7.62
C LEU A 37 -3.46 -6.15 7.18
N ILE A 38 -3.51 -4.85 7.47
CA ILE A 38 -4.62 -4.00 7.05
C ILE A 38 -4.71 -3.90 5.52
N ILE A 39 -3.57 -3.82 4.82
CA ILE A 39 -3.51 -3.85 3.35
C ILE A 39 -4.11 -5.15 2.83
N VAL A 40 -3.70 -6.30 3.36
CA VAL A 40 -4.21 -7.62 2.94
C VAL A 40 -5.71 -7.70 3.15
N VAL A 41 -6.23 -7.25 4.30
CA VAL A 41 -7.67 -7.22 4.59
C VAL A 41 -8.42 -6.30 3.61
N GLY A 42 -7.90 -5.09 3.35
CA GLY A 42 -8.51 -4.14 2.43
C GLY A 42 -8.58 -4.66 0.99
N VAL A 43 -7.50 -5.29 0.52
CA VAL A 43 -7.43 -5.90 -0.81
C VAL A 43 -8.34 -7.12 -0.89
N ALA A 44 -8.32 -8.01 0.11
CA ALA A 44 -9.20 -9.18 0.15
C ALA A 44 -10.67 -8.78 0.13
N LEU A 45 -11.07 -7.78 0.90
CA LEU A 45 -12.43 -7.24 0.90
C LEU A 45 -12.82 -6.69 -0.48
N SER A 46 -11.90 -6.04 -1.18
CA SER A 46 -12.12 -5.52 -2.53
C SER A 46 -12.25 -6.62 -3.59
N ILE A 47 -11.59 -7.78 -3.41
CA ILE A 47 -11.65 -8.91 -4.36
C ILE A 47 -12.90 -9.79 -4.12
N ILE A 48 -13.24 -10.04 -2.85
CA ILE A 48 -14.34 -10.94 -2.47
C ILE A 48 -15.69 -10.22 -2.50
N GLY A 49 -15.68 -8.91 -2.23
CA GLY A 49 -16.90 -8.11 -2.17
C GLY A 49 -17.61 -8.04 -3.53
N THR A 50 -18.88 -8.48 -3.58
CA THR A 50 -19.70 -8.48 -4.80
C THR A 50 -20.46 -7.18 -5.04
N GLY A 51 -20.35 -6.20 -4.11
CA GLY A 51 -21.07 -4.93 -4.20
C GLY A 51 -20.14 -3.70 -4.27
N ILE A 52 -20.63 -2.63 -4.88
CA ILE A 52 -19.92 -1.34 -4.97
C ILE A 52 -19.52 -0.82 -3.58
N LEU A 53 -20.38 -1.00 -2.60
CA LEU A 53 -20.15 -0.56 -1.24
C LEU A 53 -18.96 -1.30 -0.59
N ALA A 54 -18.87 -2.61 -0.76
CA ALA A 54 -17.74 -3.41 -0.28
C ALA A 54 -16.43 -3.00 -0.94
N LEU A 55 -16.47 -2.70 -2.25
CA LEU A 55 -15.34 -2.21 -3.01
C LEU A 55 -14.87 -0.82 -2.49
N CYS A 56 -15.80 0.10 -2.21
CA CYS A 56 -15.48 1.42 -1.68
C CYS A 56 -14.85 1.32 -0.27
N ILE A 57 -15.39 0.48 0.60
CA ILE A 57 -14.86 0.27 1.95
C ILE A 57 -13.47 -0.36 1.89
N GLY A 58 -13.29 -1.40 1.08
CA GLY A 58 -11.99 -2.04 0.88
C GLY A 58 -10.93 -1.07 0.35
N ARG A 59 -11.30 -0.20 -0.59
CA ARG A 59 -10.46 0.86 -1.14
C ARG A 59 -10.08 1.92 -0.10
N PHE A 60 -11.00 2.30 0.74
CA PHE A 60 -10.74 3.26 1.81
C PHE A 60 -9.76 2.67 2.84
N ILE A 61 -9.99 1.43 3.28
CA ILE A 61 -9.13 0.72 4.23
C ILE A 61 -7.71 0.55 3.65
N TRP A 62 -7.62 0.12 2.40
CA TRP A 62 -6.34 0.00 1.70
C TRP A 62 -5.63 1.35 1.59
N GLY A 63 -6.35 2.42 1.21
CA GLY A 63 -5.82 3.77 1.14
C GLY A 63 -5.27 4.25 2.49
N LEU A 64 -6.02 4.04 3.57
CA LEU A 64 -5.62 4.40 4.93
C LEU A 64 -4.30 3.72 5.34
N ALA A 65 -4.18 2.42 5.09
CA ALA A 65 -2.96 1.68 5.37
C ALA A 65 -1.78 2.14 4.49
N PHE A 66 -2.03 2.40 3.20
CA PHE A 66 -1.02 2.91 2.27
C PHE A 66 -0.47 4.28 2.69
N GLY A 67 -1.34 5.21 3.10
CA GLY A 67 -0.93 6.53 3.58
C GLY A 67 -0.07 6.45 4.84
N ALA A 68 -0.47 5.65 5.82
CA ALA A 68 0.33 5.42 7.03
C ALA A 68 1.65 4.72 6.72
N PHE A 69 1.64 3.76 5.80
CA PHE A 69 2.82 3.00 5.39
C PHE A 69 3.88 3.88 4.74
N SER A 70 3.49 4.78 3.81
CA SER A 70 4.42 5.67 3.11
C SER A 70 5.14 6.62 4.08
N VAL A 71 4.45 7.15 5.08
CA VAL A 71 5.06 7.99 6.14
C VAL A 71 6.03 7.18 7.01
N THR A 72 5.62 5.97 7.42
CA THR A 72 6.46 5.08 8.25
C THR A 72 7.72 4.67 7.52
N CYS A 73 7.61 4.32 6.24
CA CYS A 73 8.74 3.93 5.39
C CYS A 73 9.73 5.08 5.22
N ALA A 74 9.26 6.27 4.87
CA ALA A 74 10.10 7.46 4.71
C ALA A 74 10.85 7.80 6.00
N LYS A 75 10.16 7.72 7.15
CA LYS A 75 10.79 7.97 8.45
C LYS A 75 11.85 6.91 8.78
N MET A 76 11.56 5.63 8.54
CA MET A 76 12.51 4.55 8.78
C MET A 76 13.76 4.70 7.92
N VAL A 77 13.62 5.04 6.63
CA VAL A 77 14.74 5.30 5.74
C VAL A 77 15.61 6.44 6.28
N ASN A 78 14.99 7.55 6.70
CA ASN A 78 15.72 8.70 7.23
C ASN A 78 16.45 8.40 8.56
N GLU A 79 15.95 7.48 9.37
CA GLU A 79 16.57 7.10 10.64
C GLU A 79 17.75 6.13 10.48
N ILE A 80 17.71 5.27 9.46
CA ILE A 80 18.76 4.29 9.19
C ILE A 80 19.88 4.91 8.35
N THR A 81 19.56 5.94 7.54
CA THR A 81 20.49 6.50 6.58
C THR A 81 21.39 7.56 7.25
N PRO A 82 22.72 7.46 7.11
CA PRO A 82 23.65 8.52 7.53
C PRO A 82 23.32 9.85 6.84
N ALA A 83 23.58 10.98 7.52
CA ALA A 83 23.28 12.31 7.01
C ALA A 83 23.88 12.61 5.62
N GLU A 84 25.06 12.05 5.35
CA GLU A 84 25.79 12.19 4.08
C GLU A 84 25.09 11.53 2.88
N LEU A 85 24.31 10.47 3.12
CA LEU A 85 23.63 9.67 2.10
C LEU A 85 22.12 9.93 2.07
N SER A 86 21.59 10.83 2.88
CA SER A 86 20.14 11.09 2.97
C SER A 86 19.52 11.56 1.64
N GLY A 87 20.27 12.36 0.85
CA GLY A 87 19.85 12.81 -0.47
C GLY A 87 19.61 11.65 -1.46
N PRO A 88 20.62 10.83 -1.75
CA PRO A 88 20.49 9.67 -2.63
C PRO A 88 19.40 8.68 -2.18
N PHE A 89 19.29 8.38 -0.89
CA PHE A 89 18.26 7.46 -0.38
C PHE A 89 16.85 8.06 -0.47
N GLY A 90 16.71 9.37 -0.25
CA GLY A 90 15.45 10.07 -0.48
C GLY A 90 15.02 10.01 -1.95
N ALA A 91 15.96 10.20 -2.89
CA ALA A 91 15.70 10.07 -4.32
C ALA A 91 15.30 8.64 -4.71
N LEU A 92 15.96 7.62 -4.17
CA LEU A 92 15.59 6.20 -4.37
C LEU A 92 14.19 5.88 -3.86
N ASN A 93 13.81 6.42 -2.70
CA ASN A 93 12.46 6.25 -2.17
C ASN A 93 11.41 6.85 -3.12
N GLN A 94 11.65 8.06 -3.62
CA GLN A 94 10.75 8.71 -4.58
C GLN A 94 10.69 7.96 -5.92
N LEU A 95 11.83 7.47 -6.41
CA LEU A 95 11.90 6.66 -7.63
C LEU A 95 11.07 5.36 -7.48
N SER A 96 11.20 4.68 -6.36
CA SER A 96 10.45 3.45 -6.07
C SER A 96 8.94 3.71 -6.02
N LEU A 97 8.52 4.84 -5.42
CA LEU A 97 7.13 5.25 -5.36
C LEU A 97 6.57 5.53 -6.77
N THR A 98 7.32 6.26 -7.60
CA THR A 98 6.94 6.56 -8.99
C THR A 98 6.87 5.30 -9.83
N PHE A 99 7.83 4.39 -9.70
CA PHE A 99 7.84 3.10 -10.39
C PHE A 99 6.64 2.24 -9.97
N GLY A 100 6.33 2.17 -8.68
CA GLY A 100 5.16 1.47 -8.18
C GLY A 100 3.83 2.07 -8.69
N ALA A 101 3.77 3.38 -8.88
CA ALA A 101 2.60 4.04 -9.47
C ALA A 101 2.46 3.78 -10.99
N ALA A 102 3.57 3.60 -11.70
CA ALA A 102 3.56 3.30 -13.13
C ALA A 102 3.13 1.85 -13.45
N LEU A 103 3.42 0.89 -12.56
CA LEU A 103 3.09 -0.52 -12.76
C LEU A 103 1.60 -0.79 -13.08
N PRO A 104 0.62 -0.27 -12.33
CA PRO A 104 -0.79 -0.47 -12.67
C PRO A 104 -1.17 0.11 -14.04
N GLY A 105 -0.52 1.19 -14.45
CA GLY A 105 -0.73 1.80 -15.77
C GLY A 105 -0.29 0.85 -16.90
N THR A 106 0.84 0.17 -16.75
CA THR A 106 1.32 -0.80 -17.75
C THR A 106 0.39 -2.01 -17.86
N PHE A 107 -0.15 -2.50 -16.74
CA PHE A 107 -1.15 -3.55 -16.77
C PHE A 107 -2.48 -3.11 -17.40
N ALA A 108 -2.86 -1.84 -17.21
CA ALA A 108 -4.05 -1.29 -17.85
C ALA A 108 -3.94 -1.23 -19.38
N LEU A 109 -2.75 -1.03 -19.94
CA LEU A 109 -2.51 -1.07 -21.39
C LEU A 109 -2.70 -2.45 -22.01
N ALA A 110 -2.46 -3.52 -21.24
CA ALA A 110 -2.67 -4.90 -21.67
C ALA A 110 -4.14 -5.36 -21.58
N TYR A 111 -5.05 -4.48 -21.11
CA TYR A 111 -6.46 -4.81 -20.99
C TYR A 111 -7.14 -4.89 -22.36
N PRO A 112 -7.86 -5.97 -22.68
CA PRO A 112 -8.56 -6.10 -23.96
C PRO A 112 -9.68 -5.05 -24.09
N THR A 113 -9.60 -4.21 -25.14
CA THR A 113 -10.48 -3.07 -25.38
C THR A 113 -11.82 -3.41 -26.05
N ASN A 114 -12.16 -4.70 -26.23
CA ASN A 114 -13.34 -5.17 -26.97
C ASN A 114 -14.68 -5.04 -26.24
N ILE A 115 -14.84 -4.09 -25.31
CA ILE A 115 -16.07 -3.88 -24.55
C ILE A 115 -17.00 -2.95 -25.34
N LYS A 116 -18.11 -3.49 -25.84
CA LYS A 116 -19.01 -2.84 -26.80
C LYS A 116 -20.00 -1.83 -26.22
N THR A 117 -20.32 -1.86 -24.91
CA THR A 117 -21.32 -0.94 -24.31
C THR A 117 -21.00 -0.56 -22.87
N THR A 118 -21.51 0.63 -22.45
CA THR A 118 -21.27 1.16 -21.09
C THR A 118 -21.99 0.38 -19.99
N THR A 119 -23.05 -0.34 -20.31
CA THR A 119 -23.85 -1.13 -19.37
C THR A 119 -23.18 -2.47 -19.06
N ASP A 120 -22.61 -3.10 -20.09
CA ASP A 120 -21.88 -4.36 -19.95
C ASP A 120 -20.55 -4.20 -19.20
N ARG A 121 -20.00 -2.96 -19.22
CA ARG A 121 -18.72 -2.64 -18.57
C ARG A 121 -18.74 -2.76 -17.06
N ALA A 122 -19.88 -2.55 -16.40
CA ALA A 122 -20.00 -2.66 -14.95
C ALA A 122 -20.03 -4.13 -14.52
N ASP A 123 -20.77 -4.97 -15.23
CA ASP A 123 -20.90 -6.39 -14.93
C ASP A 123 -19.62 -7.16 -15.31
N ASP A 124 -19.02 -6.84 -16.46
CA ASP A 124 -17.74 -7.39 -16.89
C ASP A 124 -16.58 -7.02 -15.94
N PHE A 125 -16.60 -5.84 -15.35
CA PHE A 125 -15.60 -5.40 -14.38
C PHE A 125 -15.57 -6.29 -13.13
N TYR A 126 -16.72 -6.78 -12.68
CA TYR A 126 -16.82 -7.67 -11.53
C TYR A 126 -16.58 -9.14 -11.85
N ILE A 127 -16.86 -9.56 -13.07
CA ILE A 127 -16.81 -10.97 -13.50
C ILE A 127 -15.46 -11.30 -14.11
N ASN A 128 -14.72 -10.30 -14.62
CA ASN A 128 -13.52 -10.52 -15.40
C ASN A 128 -12.36 -11.02 -14.52
N SER A 129 -11.86 -12.21 -14.83
CA SER A 129 -10.68 -12.82 -14.18
C SER A 129 -9.43 -11.92 -14.24
N TYR A 130 -9.32 -11.11 -15.28
CA TYR A 130 -8.20 -10.17 -15.45
C TYR A 130 -8.15 -9.10 -14.34
N PHE A 131 -9.30 -8.57 -13.95
CA PHE A 131 -9.41 -7.63 -12.83
C PHE A 131 -8.90 -8.26 -11.53
N ARG A 132 -9.30 -9.50 -11.25
CA ARG A 132 -8.87 -10.22 -10.04
C ARG A 132 -7.35 -10.49 -10.04
N ILE A 133 -6.76 -10.76 -11.21
CA ILE A 133 -5.31 -10.96 -11.36
C ILE A 133 -4.56 -9.67 -11.05
N ILE A 134 -4.96 -8.54 -11.62
CA ILE A 134 -4.31 -7.24 -11.34
C ILE A 134 -4.40 -6.90 -9.86
N TRP A 135 -5.54 -7.17 -9.23
CA TRP A 135 -5.76 -6.88 -7.81
C TRP A 135 -5.03 -7.84 -6.86
N SER A 136 -4.61 -9.01 -7.32
CA SER A 136 -3.78 -9.92 -6.52
C SER A 136 -2.30 -9.50 -6.49
N VAL A 137 -1.83 -8.65 -7.40
CA VAL A 137 -0.43 -8.18 -7.41
C VAL A 137 -0.05 -7.45 -6.11
N PRO A 138 -0.81 -6.47 -5.58
CA PRO A 138 -0.50 -5.85 -4.30
C PRO A 138 -0.47 -6.84 -3.13
N LEU A 139 -1.33 -7.85 -3.16
CA LEU A 139 -1.38 -8.89 -2.13
C LEU A 139 -0.11 -9.74 -2.15
N LEU A 140 0.38 -10.09 -3.33
CA LEU A 140 1.62 -10.84 -3.52
C LEU A 140 2.83 -10.04 -3.03
N ILE A 141 2.88 -8.75 -3.36
CA ILE A 141 3.93 -7.84 -2.89
C ILE A 141 3.89 -7.70 -1.36
N ALA A 142 2.70 -7.55 -0.76
CA ALA A 142 2.54 -7.48 0.69
C ALA A 142 3.02 -8.76 1.38
N LEU A 143 2.73 -9.94 0.83
CA LEU A 143 3.22 -11.21 1.36
C LEU A 143 4.75 -11.31 1.30
N ILE A 144 5.35 -10.97 0.15
CA ILE A 144 6.82 -10.94 0.02
C ILE A 144 7.42 -9.99 1.06
N GLN A 145 6.82 -8.83 1.25
CA GLN A 145 7.28 -7.83 2.20
C GLN A 145 7.20 -8.35 3.65
N VAL A 146 6.10 -9.02 4.03
CA VAL A 146 5.98 -9.64 5.36
C VAL A 146 7.07 -10.67 5.58
N VAL A 147 7.33 -11.53 4.59
CA VAL A 147 8.40 -12.54 4.69
C VAL A 147 9.76 -11.87 4.84
N LEU A 148 10.06 -10.83 4.06
CA LEU A 148 11.32 -10.08 4.17
C LEU A 148 11.46 -9.38 5.54
N LEU A 149 10.40 -8.78 6.05
CA LEU A 149 10.42 -8.14 7.37
C LEU A 149 10.67 -9.14 8.50
N LEU A 150 10.14 -10.36 8.40
CA LEU A 150 10.31 -11.38 9.42
C LEU A 150 11.66 -12.11 9.32
N THR A 151 12.24 -12.26 8.12
CA THR A 151 13.46 -13.04 7.91
C THR A 151 14.73 -12.20 7.88
N VAL A 152 14.69 -11.05 7.20
CA VAL A 152 15.88 -10.22 6.95
C VAL A 152 15.92 -9.01 7.89
N PHE A 153 14.79 -8.37 8.13
CA PHE A 153 14.68 -7.14 8.92
C PHE A 153 14.03 -7.41 10.28
N SER A 154 14.48 -8.45 10.99
CA SER A 154 13.94 -8.80 12.30
C SER A 154 14.33 -7.82 13.42
N ASN A 155 15.32 -6.94 13.18
CA ASN A 155 15.80 -5.98 14.15
C ASN A 155 15.05 -4.65 14.04
N GLU A 156 14.70 -4.09 15.21
CA GLU A 156 14.08 -2.76 15.30
C GLU A 156 15.06 -1.63 14.91
N SER A 157 14.51 -0.46 14.59
CA SER A 157 15.30 0.73 14.25
C SER A 157 16.27 1.10 15.39
N PRO A 158 17.53 1.46 15.08
CA PRO A 158 18.54 1.86 16.08
C PRO A 158 18.08 3.01 16.98
N VAL A 159 17.27 3.93 16.45
CA VAL A 159 16.73 5.06 17.21
C VAL A 159 15.73 4.58 18.25
N TYR A 160 14.87 3.63 17.89
CA TYR A 160 13.89 3.05 18.81
C TYR A 160 14.58 2.28 19.96
N LEU A 161 15.63 1.53 19.64
CA LEU A 161 16.40 0.76 20.65
C LEU A 161 17.08 1.69 21.65
N LYS A 162 17.67 2.81 21.19
CA LYS A 162 18.27 3.83 22.06
C LYS A 162 17.27 4.51 22.99
N GLU A 163 16.09 4.88 22.48
CA GLU A 163 15.04 5.51 23.28
C GLU A 163 14.49 4.60 24.39
N HIS A 164 14.55 3.27 24.17
CA HIS A 164 14.00 2.28 25.12
C HIS A 164 15.08 1.51 25.90
N GLY A 165 16.36 1.94 25.81
CA GLY A 165 17.46 1.37 26.62
C GLY A 165 17.74 -0.10 26.34
N GLN A 166 17.47 -0.58 25.13
CA GLN A 166 17.71 -1.95 24.68
C GLN A 166 18.95 -1.98 23.76
N GLU A 167 20.10 -1.49 24.27
CA GLU A 167 21.38 -1.64 23.59
C GLU A 167 21.94 -3.06 23.69
#